data_e1498aafdde72d79d8f64c3e773fd388
#
_entry.id   e1498aafdde72d79d8f64c3e773fd388
#
_cell.length_a   1.000
_cell.length_b   1.000
_cell.length_c   1.000
_cell.angle_alpha   90.00
_cell.angle_beta   90.00
_cell.angle_gamma   90.00
#
_symmetry.space_group_name_H-M   'P 1'
#
loop_
_entity.id
_entity.type
_entity.pdbx_description
1 polymer ?
#
loop_
_entity_poly.entity_id
_entity_poly.type
_entity_poly.pdbx_seq_one_letter_code
_entity_poly.pdbx_strand_id
1 'polypeptide(L)'
;MNFNFSNRIQFILGLLIFFTFFESCDQAQKKEEAPPPEKSDSILKDYVMAPDTAFKFEVVRTVTGQDYDFHVLKMTSQHWLSPDLVDQTEWWHWVSIVVPRETSFETGLMWIGGGSTKTKLPEEPDQLILQAALQSNSIVAQVHNIPFQPLTFKNDPEGARTEDAIIAYGWRKFLEGGAKDEDAIWLARLPMTKAVKLAMDATSEIAKTYYDINLKNYVVAGASKRGWTTWTTAAVDDRVVAIIPIVIDMLNLEPSFKHHWKNYGFWAPAVGNYVSEGIMEWMGTPEFDRLLEITEPYSFLPELDMPKLLINAAGDQFFQPDSWEFYWNDLKGEKHVQYVPNFGHDLSQSDALPNMVSFYSSVINEIERPKYQWSIEGDRISFQADSSNQPISVKIWTAYNESTRDFRVDVFGPNWTSIEMESQEDGLYEYQMEQPETGYKAFLMEVTFAGQAPLKVTSGVEVLPRTYPFEYTTPEREANANSN
;
A
#
# COMPACT_ATOMS: atom_id res chain seq x y z
N MET A 1 17.16 83.47 -17.55
CA MET A 1 16.15 84.40 -18.14
C MET A 1 14.87 83.56 -18.28
N ASN A 2 14.02 83.70 -17.33
CA ASN A 2 12.82 84.55 -17.29
C ASN A 2 11.83 84.19 -18.47
N PHE A 3 10.65 83.79 -18.27
CA PHE A 3 9.39 84.13 -17.64
C PHE A 3 8.33 83.17 -18.22
N ASN A 4 7.53 82.54 -17.47
CA ASN A 4 6.28 82.85 -16.80
C ASN A 4 4.98 82.90 -17.66
N PHE A 5 3.94 82.23 -17.15
CA PHE A 5 2.49 82.52 -17.15
C PHE A 5 1.71 82.30 -18.48
N SER A 6 0.52 81.87 -18.54
CA SER A 6 -0.64 81.57 -17.67
C SER A 6 -1.83 81.09 -18.51
N ASN A 7 -2.68 80.27 -17.91
CA ASN A 7 -4.14 80.18 -18.06
C ASN A 7 -4.86 80.56 -19.38
N ARG A 8 -5.68 79.68 -19.88
CA ARG A 8 -7.14 79.88 -19.96
C ARG A 8 -7.92 78.63 -20.33
N ILE A 9 -9.01 78.48 -19.62
CA ILE A 9 -10.15 77.61 -19.77
C ILE A 9 -10.90 77.94 -21.06
N GLN A 10 -11.39 76.91 -21.83
CA GLN A 10 -12.72 76.99 -22.44
C GLN A 10 -13.28 75.59 -22.76
N PHE A 11 -14.50 75.40 -22.30
CA PHE A 11 -15.48 74.35 -22.62
C PHE A 11 -15.74 74.21 -24.12
N ILE A 12 -15.95 72.98 -24.63
CA ILE A 12 -17.03 72.65 -25.56
C ILE A 12 -17.37 71.17 -25.41
N LEU A 13 -18.69 70.95 -25.34
CA LEU A 13 -19.50 69.76 -25.27
C LEU A 13 -19.35 68.87 -26.51
N GLY A 14 -19.50 67.56 -26.30
CA GLY A 14 -20.23 66.74 -27.28
C GLY A 14 -19.53 65.51 -27.81
N LEU A 15 -19.83 64.37 -27.38
CA LEU A 15 -20.47 63.24 -28.02
C LEU A 15 -20.10 61.94 -27.27
N LEU A 16 -21.07 61.40 -26.56
CA LEU A 16 -21.03 60.03 -26.05
C LEU A 16 -21.04 59.05 -27.19
N ILE A 17 -19.98 58.22 -27.30
CA ILE A 17 -20.04 56.95 -28.00
C ILE A 17 -19.76 55.86 -26.94
N PHE A 18 -20.79 55.10 -26.60
CA PHE A 18 -20.72 53.92 -25.77
C PHE A 18 -19.95 52.82 -26.53
N PHE A 19 -18.72 52.59 -26.14
CA PHE A 19 -18.05 51.31 -26.41
C PHE A 19 -18.17 50.45 -25.16
N THR A 20 -19.08 49.48 -25.19
CA THR A 20 -19.15 48.40 -24.23
C THR A 20 -17.96 47.46 -24.45
N PHE A 21 -16.94 47.61 -23.65
CA PHE A 21 -15.94 46.57 -23.47
C PHE A 21 -16.58 45.47 -22.64
N PHE A 22 -16.78 44.31 -23.24
CA PHE A 22 -16.95 43.07 -22.51
C PHE A 22 -15.58 42.69 -21.92
N GLU A 23 -15.31 43.04 -20.68
CA GLU A 23 -14.30 42.37 -19.90
C GLU A 23 -14.86 41.00 -19.52
N SER A 24 -14.36 39.98 -20.20
CA SER A 24 -14.48 38.59 -19.78
C SER A 24 -13.64 38.43 -18.51
N CYS A 25 -14.25 38.53 -17.33
CA CYS A 25 -13.67 38.11 -16.08
C CYS A 25 -13.61 36.58 -16.08
N ASP A 26 -12.45 36.05 -16.48
CA ASP A 26 -12.06 34.70 -16.16
C ASP A 26 -11.75 34.67 -14.65
N GLN A 27 -12.79 34.52 -13.83
CA GLN A 27 -12.63 34.12 -12.44
C GLN A 27 -12.30 32.63 -12.41
N ALA A 28 -11.01 32.30 -12.50
CA ALA A 28 -10.52 31.03 -12.01
C ALA A 28 -11.01 30.89 -10.55
N GLN A 29 -12.05 30.09 -10.34
CA GLN A 29 -12.44 29.67 -9.01
C GLN A 29 -11.23 28.96 -8.38
N LYS A 30 -10.52 29.65 -7.50
CA LYS A 30 -9.67 28.97 -6.52
C LYS A 30 -10.58 27.97 -5.83
N LYS A 31 -10.37 26.69 -6.11
CA LYS A 31 -10.86 25.62 -5.26
C LYS A 31 -10.29 25.94 -3.86
N GLU A 32 -11.16 26.30 -2.94
CA GLU A 32 -10.82 26.38 -1.53
C GLU A 32 -10.33 24.97 -1.14
N GLU A 33 -9.07 24.82 -0.82
CA GLU A 33 -8.55 23.59 -0.24
C GLU A 33 -9.38 23.33 1.01
N ALA A 34 -10.07 22.21 1.05
CA ALA A 34 -10.75 21.77 2.25
C ALA A 34 -9.72 21.73 3.40
N PRO A 35 -10.07 22.20 4.61
CA PRO A 35 -9.19 22.11 5.76
C PRO A 35 -8.75 20.64 5.93
N PRO A 36 -7.47 20.39 6.31
CA PRO A 36 -7.03 19.03 6.58
C PRO A 36 -7.99 18.40 7.60
N PRO A 37 -8.44 17.16 7.38
CA PRO A 37 -9.30 16.48 8.33
C PRO A 37 -8.63 16.47 9.70
N GLU A 38 -9.38 16.82 10.73
CA GLU A 38 -8.92 16.70 12.13
C GLU A 38 -8.50 15.24 12.35
N LYS A 39 -7.35 15.04 13.06
CA LYS A 39 -6.90 13.70 13.48
C LYS A 39 -8.04 13.05 14.23
N SER A 40 -8.63 12.03 13.64
CA SER A 40 -9.70 11.29 14.29
C SER A 40 -9.13 10.45 15.44
N ASP A 41 -9.80 10.41 16.57
CA ASP A 41 -9.61 9.37 17.59
C ASP A 41 -10.00 8.04 16.94
N SER A 42 -9.01 7.29 16.43
CA SER A 42 -9.31 6.10 15.64
C SER A 42 -9.31 4.86 16.52
N ILE A 43 -10.35 4.02 16.40
CA ILE A 43 -10.45 2.72 17.07
C ILE A 43 -9.19 1.87 16.84
N LEU A 44 -8.63 1.91 15.62
CA LEU A 44 -7.40 1.22 15.30
C LEU A 44 -6.24 1.70 16.17
N LYS A 45 -6.04 3.02 16.27
CA LYS A 45 -4.95 3.60 17.05
C LYS A 45 -5.12 3.30 18.53
N ASP A 46 -6.33 3.47 19.05
CA ASP A 46 -6.64 3.20 20.45
C ASP A 46 -6.37 1.74 20.81
N TYR A 47 -6.81 0.80 19.97
CA TYR A 47 -6.54 -0.63 20.17
C TYR A 47 -5.04 -0.94 20.14
N VAL A 48 -4.31 -0.44 19.15
CA VAL A 48 -2.89 -0.73 18.96
C VAL A 48 -2.05 -0.14 20.09
N MET A 49 -2.35 1.08 20.53
CA MET A 49 -1.58 1.78 21.55
C MET A 49 -1.99 1.41 22.99
N ALA A 50 -3.12 0.74 23.17
CA ALA A 50 -3.55 0.27 24.50
C ALA A 50 -2.54 -0.75 25.05
N PRO A 51 -2.06 -0.58 26.30
CA PRO A 51 -1.22 -1.57 26.95
C PRO A 51 -1.91 -2.94 27.01
N ASP A 52 -1.12 -4.00 26.85
CA ASP A 52 -1.58 -5.37 27.03
C ASP A 52 -0.71 -6.09 28.06
N THR A 53 -1.34 -6.63 29.11
CA THR A 53 -0.62 -7.33 30.19
C THR A 53 -0.03 -8.67 29.75
N ALA A 54 -0.46 -9.19 28.59
CA ALA A 54 0.11 -10.42 28.01
C ALA A 54 1.45 -10.16 27.31
N PHE A 55 1.77 -8.92 26.95
CA PHE A 55 2.99 -8.60 26.21
C PHE A 55 4.22 -9.02 27.00
N LYS A 56 4.98 -9.91 26.39
CA LYS A 56 6.27 -10.40 26.89
C LYS A 56 7.05 -11.02 25.75
N PHE A 57 8.35 -11.06 25.88
CA PHE A 57 9.19 -11.82 24.96
C PHE A 57 10.40 -12.41 25.70
N GLU A 58 10.98 -13.45 25.11
CA GLU A 58 12.22 -14.08 25.56
C GLU A 58 13.09 -14.43 24.36
N VAL A 59 14.41 -14.29 24.50
CA VAL A 59 15.38 -14.75 23.51
C VAL A 59 15.52 -16.26 23.64
N VAL A 60 15.00 -16.99 22.64
CA VAL A 60 15.03 -18.46 22.64
C VAL A 60 16.20 -19.05 21.83
N ARG A 61 16.81 -18.22 20.97
CA ARG A 61 17.97 -18.60 20.17
C ARG A 61 18.83 -17.38 19.87
N THR A 62 20.16 -17.61 19.95
CA THR A 62 21.15 -16.68 19.40
C THR A 62 22.18 -17.50 18.64
N VAL A 63 22.45 -17.08 17.39
CA VAL A 63 23.48 -17.64 16.53
C VAL A 63 24.45 -16.53 16.19
N THR A 64 25.73 -16.73 16.55
CA THR A 64 26.78 -15.77 16.20
C THR A 64 27.48 -16.25 14.93
N GLY A 65 27.23 -15.55 13.83
CA GLY A 65 27.85 -15.78 12.53
C GLY A 65 29.15 -14.98 12.38
N GLN A 66 29.77 -15.04 11.20
CA GLN A 66 30.98 -14.27 10.90
C GLN A 66 30.66 -12.78 10.77
N ASP A 67 29.59 -12.43 10.04
CA ASP A 67 29.26 -11.07 9.65
C ASP A 67 28.02 -10.52 10.34
N TYR A 68 27.29 -11.36 11.08
CA TYR A 68 26.07 -10.98 11.78
C TYR A 68 25.80 -11.82 13.02
N ASP A 69 24.97 -11.32 13.91
CA ASP A 69 24.27 -12.09 14.92
C ASP A 69 22.82 -12.29 14.54
N PHE A 70 22.28 -13.46 14.84
CA PHE A 70 20.90 -13.80 14.60
C PHE A 70 20.21 -14.16 15.92
N HIS A 71 19.17 -13.42 16.27
CA HIS A 71 18.34 -13.69 17.44
C HIS A 71 16.95 -14.15 17.01
N VAL A 72 16.38 -15.08 17.76
CA VAL A 72 14.97 -15.45 17.65
C VAL A 72 14.32 -15.24 19.00
N LEU A 73 13.26 -14.45 19.00
CA LEU A 73 12.42 -14.23 20.16
C LEU A 73 11.16 -15.06 20.04
N LYS A 74 10.67 -15.59 21.18
CA LYS A 74 9.28 -15.97 21.34
C LYS A 74 8.56 -14.81 22.00
N MET A 75 7.70 -14.14 21.23
CA MET A 75 6.96 -12.96 21.68
C MET A 75 5.48 -13.33 21.82
N THR A 76 4.88 -13.12 23.00
CA THR A 76 3.43 -13.01 23.15
C THR A 76 3.06 -11.55 22.96
N SER A 77 2.19 -11.25 21.98
CA SER A 77 1.81 -9.88 21.68
C SER A 77 0.60 -9.42 22.49
N GLN A 78 -0.43 -10.24 22.60
CA GLN A 78 -1.70 -9.83 23.18
C GLN A 78 -2.65 -11.01 23.40
N HIS A 79 -3.77 -10.73 24.10
CA HIS A 79 -4.96 -11.56 24.01
C HIS A 79 -5.94 -10.95 23.02
N TRP A 80 -6.46 -11.77 22.09
CA TRP A 80 -7.50 -11.39 21.15
C TRP A 80 -8.75 -12.24 21.34
N LEU A 81 -9.89 -11.57 21.47
CA LEU A 81 -11.19 -12.17 21.79
C LEU A 81 -11.18 -12.88 23.16
N SER A 82 -12.22 -13.68 23.43
CA SER A 82 -12.34 -14.47 24.64
C SER A 82 -12.40 -15.97 24.35
N PRO A 83 -12.15 -16.86 25.34
CA PRO A 83 -12.26 -18.31 25.15
C PRO A 83 -13.67 -18.78 24.76
N ASP A 84 -14.70 -17.95 24.98
CA ASP A 84 -16.07 -18.23 24.55
C ASP A 84 -16.28 -17.95 23.04
N LEU A 85 -15.35 -17.24 22.40
CA LEU A 85 -15.44 -16.83 21.00
C LEU A 85 -14.43 -17.55 20.08
N VAL A 86 -13.25 -17.89 20.61
CA VAL A 86 -12.17 -18.50 19.81
C VAL A 86 -11.40 -19.54 20.64
N ASP A 87 -10.78 -20.50 20.00
CA ASP A 87 -10.02 -21.58 20.64
C ASP A 87 -8.67 -21.12 21.22
N GLN A 88 -8.04 -20.12 20.61
CA GLN A 88 -6.72 -19.61 21.01
C GLN A 88 -6.77 -18.07 21.10
N THR A 89 -6.73 -17.56 22.29
CA THR A 89 -6.81 -16.12 22.56
C THR A 89 -5.44 -15.46 22.68
N GLU A 90 -4.40 -16.19 23.17
CA GLU A 90 -3.05 -15.67 23.31
C GLU A 90 -2.32 -15.73 21.95
N TRP A 91 -2.05 -14.55 21.37
CA TRP A 91 -1.28 -14.45 20.14
C TRP A 91 0.21 -14.41 20.45
N TRP A 92 0.96 -15.33 19.87
CA TRP A 92 2.39 -15.39 19.99
C TRP A 92 3.07 -15.51 18.62
N HIS A 93 4.30 -15.02 18.54
CA HIS A 93 5.03 -14.90 17.30
C HIS A 93 6.50 -15.29 17.52
N TRP A 94 7.12 -15.85 16.47
CA TRP A 94 8.56 -15.77 16.36
C TRP A 94 8.92 -14.38 15.85
N VAL A 95 9.94 -13.75 16.44
CA VAL A 95 10.54 -12.53 15.90
C VAL A 95 12.00 -12.85 15.64
N SER A 96 12.37 -12.90 14.36
CA SER A 96 13.73 -13.12 13.86
C SER A 96 14.42 -11.80 13.68
N ILE A 97 15.62 -11.62 14.22
CA ILE A 97 16.36 -10.35 14.15
C ILE A 97 17.78 -10.65 13.67
N VAL A 98 18.19 -10.00 12.57
CA VAL A 98 19.55 -10.04 12.05
C VAL A 98 20.24 -8.71 12.37
N VAL A 99 21.38 -8.78 13.05
CA VAL A 99 22.19 -7.62 13.44
C VAL A 99 23.55 -7.75 12.78
N PRO A 100 23.87 -6.97 11.74
CA PRO A 100 25.21 -6.94 11.16
C PRO A 100 26.26 -6.46 12.17
N ARG A 101 27.51 -6.95 12.06
CA ARG A 101 28.58 -6.70 13.03
C ARG A 101 28.91 -5.23 13.27
N GLU A 102 28.86 -4.43 12.22
CA GLU A 102 29.32 -3.04 12.26
C GLU A 102 28.19 -2.05 12.08
N THR A 103 26.92 -2.50 12.29
CA THR A 103 25.78 -1.59 12.12
C THR A 103 25.77 -0.51 13.20
N SER A 104 25.42 0.71 12.80
CA SER A 104 25.24 1.84 13.69
C SER A 104 23.97 2.66 13.39
N PHE A 105 23.14 2.19 12.46
CA PHE A 105 21.91 2.87 12.09
C PHE A 105 20.89 2.85 13.23
N GLU A 106 20.21 3.97 13.43
CA GLU A 106 19.09 4.09 14.37
C GLU A 106 17.74 3.78 13.69
N THR A 107 17.76 3.38 12.41
CA THR A 107 16.60 2.96 11.64
C THR A 107 16.77 1.50 11.20
N GLY A 108 15.77 0.66 11.45
CA GLY A 108 15.74 -0.74 11.05
C GLY A 108 14.61 -1.04 10.05
N LEU A 109 14.63 -2.25 9.48
CA LEU A 109 13.53 -2.78 8.68
C LEU A 109 12.72 -3.78 9.51
N MET A 110 11.40 -3.63 9.55
CA MET A 110 10.46 -4.63 10.04
C MET A 110 9.72 -5.28 8.88
N TRP A 111 10.02 -6.55 8.61
CA TRP A 111 9.29 -7.37 7.67
C TRP A 111 8.13 -8.08 8.35
N ILE A 112 6.92 -7.91 7.81
CA ILE A 112 5.72 -8.59 8.32
C ILE A 112 5.55 -9.90 7.57
N GLY A 113 5.84 -11.00 8.26
CA GLY A 113 5.82 -12.35 7.70
C GLY A 113 4.54 -13.13 7.99
N GLY A 114 4.26 -14.10 7.13
CA GLY A 114 3.24 -15.12 7.35
C GLY A 114 3.72 -16.24 8.29
N GLY A 115 3.05 -17.36 8.21
CA GLY A 115 3.34 -18.55 9.01
C GLY A 115 2.13 -19.05 9.75
N SER A 116 2.37 -19.90 10.75
CA SER A 116 1.30 -20.47 11.58
C SER A 116 1.83 -20.89 12.95
N THR A 117 0.95 -21.27 13.86
CA THR A 117 1.35 -21.86 15.17
C THR A 117 2.15 -23.16 15.03
N LYS A 118 2.17 -23.75 13.81
CA LYS A 118 2.97 -24.92 13.47
C LYS A 118 4.37 -24.57 12.93
N THR A 119 4.64 -23.29 12.69
CA THR A 119 5.97 -22.84 12.24
C THR A 119 7.01 -23.17 13.29
N LYS A 120 8.00 -23.97 12.89
CA LYS A 120 9.09 -24.36 13.78
C LYS A 120 9.92 -23.14 14.19
N LEU A 121 10.61 -23.26 15.31
CA LEU A 121 11.61 -22.27 15.73
C LEU A 121 12.61 -22.04 14.57
N PRO A 122 12.76 -20.81 14.05
CA PRO A 122 13.74 -20.51 13.02
C PRO A 122 15.16 -20.89 13.47
N GLU A 123 15.87 -21.65 12.64
CA GLU A 123 17.25 -22.09 12.93
C GLU A 123 18.29 -21.15 12.33
N GLU A 124 17.94 -20.52 11.24
CA GLU A 124 18.71 -19.54 10.48
C GLU A 124 17.79 -18.43 9.99
N PRO A 125 18.31 -17.26 9.65
CA PRO A 125 17.50 -16.18 9.10
C PRO A 125 16.95 -16.56 7.72
N ASP A 126 15.76 -16.07 7.40
CA ASP A 126 15.25 -16.06 6.03
C ASP A 126 16.25 -15.36 5.10
N GLN A 127 16.44 -15.91 3.88
CA GLN A 127 17.45 -15.40 2.94
C GLN A 127 17.20 -13.94 2.54
N LEU A 128 15.92 -13.54 2.37
CA LEU A 128 15.58 -12.15 2.10
C LEU A 128 16.01 -11.22 3.23
N ILE A 129 15.69 -11.63 4.47
CA ILE A 129 16.00 -10.86 5.69
C ILE A 129 17.51 -10.73 5.88
N LEU A 130 18.23 -11.84 5.68
CA LEU A 130 19.69 -11.85 5.75
C LEU A 130 20.33 -10.94 4.69
N GLN A 131 19.89 -11.06 3.45
CA GLN A 131 20.42 -10.24 2.36
C GLN A 131 20.10 -8.75 2.59
N ALA A 132 18.87 -8.42 3.00
CA ALA A 132 18.51 -7.05 3.32
C ALA A 132 19.39 -6.47 4.43
N ALA A 133 19.63 -7.23 5.51
CA ALA A 133 20.48 -6.79 6.62
C ALA A 133 21.94 -6.57 6.20
N LEU A 134 22.54 -7.54 5.50
CA LEU A 134 23.94 -7.45 5.10
C LEU A 134 24.20 -6.38 4.03
N GLN A 135 23.29 -6.23 3.05
CA GLN A 135 23.44 -5.22 1.99
C GLN A 135 23.25 -3.80 2.54
N SER A 136 22.34 -3.61 3.47
CA SER A 136 22.09 -2.31 4.08
C SER A 136 22.99 -2.01 5.29
N ASN A 137 23.71 -3.01 5.81
CA ASN A 137 24.44 -2.94 7.08
C ASN A 137 23.60 -2.41 8.25
N SER A 138 22.33 -2.82 8.33
CA SER A 138 21.37 -2.33 9.33
C SER A 138 20.59 -3.49 9.97
N ILE A 139 19.95 -3.24 11.11
CA ILE A 139 19.11 -4.22 11.78
C ILE A 139 17.86 -4.49 10.93
N VAL A 140 17.64 -5.76 10.60
CA VAL A 140 16.42 -6.21 9.92
C VAL A 140 15.74 -7.27 10.76
N ALA A 141 14.48 -7.05 11.08
CA ALA A 141 13.66 -7.96 11.84
C ALA A 141 12.46 -8.47 11.04
N GLN A 142 12.04 -9.68 11.34
CA GLN A 142 10.84 -10.30 10.77
C GLN A 142 9.93 -10.80 11.89
N VAL A 143 8.71 -10.33 11.93
CA VAL A 143 7.66 -10.91 12.77
C VAL A 143 6.88 -11.96 11.97
N HIS A 144 6.80 -13.17 12.49
CA HIS A 144 6.13 -14.29 11.83
C HIS A 144 4.69 -14.46 12.31
N ASN A 145 3.90 -15.21 11.55
CA ASN A 145 2.55 -15.64 11.92
C ASN A 145 1.58 -14.45 12.06
N ILE A 146 1.55 -13.57 11.08
CA ILE A 146 0.60 -12.47 10.95
C ILE A 146 -0.36 -12.76 9.77
N PRO A 147 -1.68 -12.99 10.02
CA PRO A 147 -2.34 -13.11 11.32
C PRO A 147 -1.91 -14.35 12.09
N PHE A 148 -2.17 -14.38 13.40
CA PHE A 148 -2.00 -15.58 14.22
C PHE A 148 -3.01 -16.64 13.79
N GLN A 149 -2.52 -17.83 13.44
CA GLN A 149 -3.33 -18.87 12.79
C GLN A 149 -2.75 -20.29 12.98
N PRO A 150 -3.60 -21.35 12.78
CA PRO A 150 -5.04 -21.30 12.52
C PRO A 150 -5.84 -20.94 13.76
N LEU A 151 -7.07 -20.45 13.56
CA LEU A 151 -8.04 -20.15 14.62
C LEU A 151 -9.37 -20.85 14.34
N THR A 152 -9.97 -21.40 15.38
CA THR A 152 -11.33 -21.99 15.33
C THR A 152 -12.29 -21.15 16.16
N PHE A 153 -13.22 -20.49 15.49
CA PHE A 153 -14.23 -19.68 16.18
C PHE A 153 -15.37 -20.56 16.68
N LYS A 154 -15.92 -20.22 17.85
CA LYS A 154 -17.04 -20.98 18.42
C LYS A 154 -18.28 -20.83 17.54
N ASN A 155 -18.98 -21.94 17.35
CA ASN A 155 -20.17 -22.04 16.49
C ASN A 155 -19.94 -21.71 15.01
N ASP A 156 -18.69 -21.73 14.56
CA ASP A 156 -18.35 -21.60 13.14
C ASP A 156 -18.35 -22.99 12.49
N PRO A 157 -19.21 -23.26 11.48
CA PRO A 157 -19.28 -24.56 10.82
C PRO A 157 -18.04 -24.89 9.96
N GLU A 158 -17.28 -23.86 9.54
CA GLU A 158 -16.11 -24.03 8.67
C GLU A 158 -14.88 -24.60 9.41
N GLY A 159 -14.90 -24.58 10.75
CA GLY A 159 -13.81 -25.10 11.58
C GLY A 159 -12.60 -24.16 11.61
N ALA A 160 -11.38 -24.71 11.42
CA ALA A 160 -10.15 -23.94 11.52
C ALA A 160 -9.95 -23.01 10.32
N ARG A 161 -9.85 -21.72 10.59
CA ARG A 161 -9.62 -20.67 9.58
C ARG A 161 -8.17 -20.21 9.55
N THR A 162 -7.73 -19.78 8.38
CA THR A 162 -6.41 -19.22 8.13
C THR A 162 -6.50 -18.02 7.19
N GLU A 163 -5.48 -17.17 7.22
CA GLU A 163 -5.29 -16.09 6.25
C GLU A 163 -6.53 -15.19 6.08
N ASP A 164 -6.97 -14.97 4.84
CA ASP A 164 -8.12 -14.12 4.52
C ASP A 164 -9.44 -14.64 5.11
N ALA A 165 -9.54 -15.94 5.34
CA ALA A 165 -10.73 -16.51 5.97
C ALA A 165 -10.94 -16.02 7.43
N ILE A 166 -9.86 -15.73 8.18
CA ILE A 166 -9.96 -15.10 9.51
C ILE A 166 -10.48 -13.67 9.38
N ILE A 167 -9.94 -12.92 8.43
CA ILE A 167 -10.28 -11.51 8.22
C ILE A 167 -11.72 -11.36 7.76
N ALA A 168 -12.11 -12.13 6.74
CA ALA A 168 -13.46 -12.11 6.19
C ALA A 168 -14.52 -12.53 7.22
N TYR A 169 -14.24 -13.57 8.01
CA TYR A 169 -15.11 -13.97 9.13
C TYR A 169 -15.29 -12.85 10.15
N GLY A 170 -14.20 -12.20 10.56
CA GLY A 170 -14.26 -11.07 11.49
C GLY A 170 -15.04 -9.88 10.91
N TRP A 171 -14.88 -9.58 9.62
CA TRP A 171 -15.65 -8.56 8.93
C TRP A 171 -17.15 -8.89 8.96
N ARG A 172 -17.54 -10.13 8.61
CA ARG A 172 -18.93 -10.53 8.69
C ARG A 172 -19.49 -10.36 10.09
N LYS A 173 -18.75 -10.79 11.14
CA LYS A 173 -19.21 -10.65 12.53
C LYS A 173 -19.42 -9.20 12.92
N PHE A 174 -18.54 -8.30 12.52
CA PHE A 174 -18.67 -6.87 12.75
C PHE A 174 -19.89 -6.28 12.05
N LEU A 175 -20.07 -6.61 10.77
CA LEU A 175 -21.17 -6.11 9.95
C LEU A 175 -22.52 -6.62 10.43
N GLU A 176 -22.64 -7.92 10.73
CA GLU A 176 -23.86 -8.54 11.30
C GLU A 176 -24.20 -8.00 12.71
N GLY A 177 -23.21 -7.57 13.49
CA GLY A 177 -23.38 -6.89 14.77
C GLY A 177 -23.96 -5.47 14.67
N GLY A 178 -24.04 -4.93 13.44
CA GLY A 178 -24.50 -3.56 13.17
C GLY A 178 -23.36 -2.54 13.20
N ALA A 179 -22.14 -2.98 12.99
CA ALA A 179 -20.92 -2.18 12.87
C ALA A 179 -20.67 -1.23 14.05
N LYS A 180 -20.99 -1.68 15.27
CA LYS A 180 -20.81 -0.89 16.49
C LYS A 180 -19.34 -0.91 16.93
N ASP A 181 -18.93 0.11 17.67
CA ASP A 181 -17.56 0.24 18.14
C ASP A 181 -17.12 -0.93 19.04
N GLU A 182 -18.02 -1.45 19.89
CA GLU A 182 -17.77 -2.63 20.72
C GLU A 182 -17.54 -3.91 19.90
N ASP A 183 -18.09 -4.02 18.69
CA ASP A 183 -17.93 -5.16 17.80
C ASP A 183 -16.62 -5.09 17.00
N ALA A 184 -15.91 -3.95 17.03
CA ALA A 184 -14.60 -3.81 16.36
C ALA A 184 -13.56 -4.82 16.86
N ILE A 185 -13.77 -5.42 18.03
CA ILE A 185 -12.93 -6.51 18.54
C ILE A 185 -12.85 -7.70 17.58
N TRP A 186 -13.82 -7.90 16.66
CA TRP A 186 -13.79 -8.95 15.66
C TRP A 186 -12.83 -8.67 14.51
N LEU A 187 -12.38 -7.43 14.33
CA LEU A 187 -11.57 -6.99 13.21
C LEU A 187 -10.11 -7.41 13.37
N ALA A 188 -9.73 -8.51 12.74
CA ALA A 188 -8.38 -9.09 12.83
C ALA A 188 -7.24 -8.12 12.44
N ARG A 189 -7.54 -7.06 11.67
CA ARG A 189 -6.57 -6.00 11.33
C ARG A 189 -6.01 -5.29 12.56
N LEU A 190 -6.81 -5.16 13.62
CA LEU A 190 -6.41 -4.52 14.87
C LEU A 190 -5.28 -5.30 15.57
N PRO A 191 -5.48 -6.60 15.93
CA PRO A 191 -4.41 -7.40 16.55
C PRO A 191 -3.23 -7.66 15.63
N MET A 192 -3.43 -7.74 14.30
CA MET A 192 -2.32 -7.83 13.34
C MET A 192 -1.40 -6.62 13.44
N THR A 193 -1.95 -5.40 13.42
CA THR A 193 -1.18 -4.15 13.53
C THR A 193 -0.49 -4.03 14.90
N LYS A 194 -1.19 -4.36 15.98
CA LYS A 194 -0.63 -4.35 17.34
C LYS A 194 0.55 -5.32 17.48
N ALA A 195 0.46 -6.51 16.90
CA ALA A 195 1.56 -7.48 16.95
C ALA A 195 2.83 -6.94 16.25
N VAL A 196 2.68 -6.21 15.15
CA VAL A 196 3.82 -5.58 14.44
C VAL A 196 4.43 -4.47 15.30
N LYS A 197 3.61 -3.58 15.86
CA LYS A 197 4.06 -2.52 16.78
C LYS A 197 4.86 -3.10 17.94
N LEU A 198 4.38 -4.17 18.56
CA LEU A 198 5.05 -4.82 19.68
C LEU A 198 6.31 -5.60 19.25
N ALA A 199 6.38 -6.10 18.01
CA ALA A 199 7.61 -6.67 17.46
C ALA A 199 8.68 -5.59 17.24
N MET A 200 8.30 -4.36 16.86
CA MET A 200 9.24 -3.22 16.82
C MET A 200 9.74 -2.87 18.22
N ASP A 201 8.87 -2.89 19.25
CA ASP A 201 9.28 -2.66 20.64
C ASP A 201 10.31 -3.70 21.11
N ALA A 202 10.02 -4.99 20.90
CA ALA A 202 10.92 -6.07 21.25
C ALA A 202 12.27 -5.99 20.50
N THR A 203 12.24 -5.63 19.21
CA THR A 203 13.46 -5.45 18.41
C THR A 203 14.30 -4.29 18.92
N SER A 204 13.68 -3.15 19.26
CA SER A 204 14.38 -2.00 19.85
C SER A 204 15.04 -2.34 21.19
N GLU A 205 14.35 -3.13 22.03
CA GLU A 205 14.91 -3.59 23.32
C GLU A 205 16.11 -4.51 23.12
N ILE A 206 16.09 -5.42 22.16
CA ILE A 206 17.24 -6.28 21.81
C ILE A 206 18.39 -5.43 21.28
N ALA A 207 18.13 -4.51 20.35
CA ALA A 207 19.15 -3.61 19.81
C ALA A 207 19.84 -2.81 20.92
N LYS A 208 19.06 -2.29 21.87
CA LYS A 208 19.59 -1.53 23.01
C LYS A 208 20.37 -2.40 23.99
N THR A 209 19.79 -3.55 24.37
CA THR A 209 20.35 -4.38 25.44
C THR A 209 21.64 -5.08 25.03
N TYR A 210 21.72 -5.59 23.80
CA TYR A 210 22.85 -6.42 23.36
C TYR A 210 23.91 -5.64 22.57
N TYR A 211 23.55 -4.49 21.96
CA TYR A 211 24.42 -3.78 21.02
C TYR A 211 24.60 -2.30 21.37
N ASP A 212 23.88 -1.78 22.38
CA ASP A 212 23.82 -0.35 22.73
C ASP A 212 23.35 0.55 21.56
N ILE A 213 22.57 -0.03 20.63
CA ILE A 213 21.97 0.70 19.50
C ILE A 213 20.59 1.19 19.91
N ASN A 214 20.38 2.50 19.80
CA ASN A 214 19.09 3.12 20.05
C ASN A 214 18.26 3.16 18.75
N LEU A 215 17.56 2.05 18.45
CA LEU A 215 16.75 1.91 17.25
C LEU A 215 15.46 2.73 17.42
N LYS A 216 15.41 3.90 16.78
CA LYS A 216 14.34 4.91 16.93
C LYS A 216 13.26 4.78 15.86
N ASN A 217 13.67 4.40 14.64
CA ASN A 217 12.83 4.43 13.47
C ASN A 217 12.76 3.08 12.76
N TYR A 218 11.70 2.90 11.97
CA TYR A 218 11.51 1.70 11.18
C TYR A 218 11.05 2.03 9.76
N VAL A 219 11.56 1.27 8.80
CA VAL A 219 10.88 1.04 7.53
C VAL A 219 10.06 -0.24 7.71
N VAL A 220 8.80 -0.22 7.34
CA VAL A 220 7.91 -1.39 7.48
C VAL A 220 7.57 -1.92 6.10
N ALA A 221 7.65 -3.24 5.93
CA ALA A 221 7.35 -3.90 4.66
C ALA A 221 6.56 -5.20 4.89
N GLY A 222 5.69 -5.53 3.95
CA GLY A 222 4.92 -6.77 3.97
C GLY A 222 4.12 -6.97 2.71
N ALA A 223 3.76 -8.22 2.42
CA ALA A 223 3.03 -8.57 1.19
C ALA A 223 1.56 -8.91 1.46
N SER A 224 0.69 -8.56 0.52
CA SER A 224 -0.75 -8.89 0.55
C SER A 224 -1.43 -8.31 1.79
N LYS A 225 -2.15 -9.14 2.57
CA LYS A 225 -2.74 -8.72 3.86
C LYS A 225 -1.72 -8.15 4.84
N ARG A 226 -0.42 -8.52 4.73
CA ARG A 226 0.68 -7.95 5.52
C ARG A 226 1.11 -6.60 4.94
N GLY A 227 0.95 -6.37 3.64
CA GLY A 227 1.06 -5.05 3.01
C GLY A 227 -0.03 -4.10 3.51
N TRP A 228 -1.25 -4.58 3.69
CA TRP A 228 -2.30 -3.82 4.40
C TRP A 228 -1.87 -3.48 5.83
N THR A 229 -1.33 -4.46 6.57
CA THR A 229 -0.80 -4.22 7.92
C THR A 229 0.39 -3.26 7.93
N THR A 230 1.18 -3.20 6.86
CA THR A 230 2.24 -2.20 6.66
C THR A 230 1.65 -0.78 6.68
N TRP A 231 0.60 -0.53 5.92
CA TRP A 231 -0.11 0.74 5.90
C TRP A 231 -0.70 1.11 7.26
N THR A 232 -1.43 0.18 7.90
CA THR A 232 -2.07 0.45 9.19
C THR A 232 -1.07 0.64 10.32
N THR A 233 0.09 -0.02 10.28
CA THR A 233 1.17 0.22 11.24
C THR A 233 1.73 1.64 11.10
N ALA A 234 1.95 2.09 9.87
CA ALA A 234 2.43 3.45 9.61
C ALA A 234 1.42 4.53 10.01
N ALA A 235 0.12 4.23 9.90
CA ALA A 235 -0.92 5.17 10.28
C ALA A 235 -1.01 5.40 11.80
N VAL A 236 -0.48 4.48 12.63
CA VAL A 236 -0.65 4.54 14.09
C VAL A 236 0.66 4.67 14.87
N ASP A 237 1.83 4.43 14.26
CA ASP A 237 3.13 4.46 14.94
C ASP A 237 4.10 5.42 14.26
N ASP A 238 4.35 6.55 14.89
CA ASP A 238 5.18 7.65 14.37
C ASP A 238 6.66 7.26 14.16
N ARG A 239 7.09 6.08 14.65
CA ARG A 239 8.43 5.55 14.37
C ARG A 239 8.58 5.02 12.95
N VAL A 240 7.48 4.82 12.24
CA VAL A 240 7.51 4.36 10.85
C VAL A 240 7.82 5.54 9.93
N VAL A 241 9.06 5.57 9.42
CA VAL A 241 9.57 6.68 8.59
C VAL A 241 9.51 6.41 7.09
N ALA A 242 9.23 5.19 6.67
CA ALA A 242 8.93 4.82 5.29
C ALA A 242 8.22 3.47 5.24
N ILE A 243 7.52 3.18 4.15
CA ILE A 243 6.79 1.92 3.97
C ILE A 243 7.01 1.30 2.60
N ILE A 244 6.91 -0.03 2.56
CA ILE A 244 6.97 -0.81 1.32
C ILE A 244 5.83 -1.84 1.33
N PRO A 245 4.59 -1.42 1.02
CA PRO A 245 3.48 -2.34 0.82
C PRO A 245 3.64 -3.08 -0.51
N ILE A 246 3.53 -4.42 -0.47
CA ILE A 246 3.79 -5.28 -1.61
C ILE A 246 2.51 -6.06 -1.95
N VAL A 247 2.17 -6.15 -3.24
CA VAL A 247 0.99 -6.84 -3.78
C VAL A 247 -0.29 -6.59 -2.97
N ILE A 248 -0.55 -5.31 -2.75
CA ILE A 248 -1.78 -4.82 -2.11
C ILE A 248 -2.27 -3.56 -2.84
N ASP A 249 -2.58 -3.74 -4.12
CA ASP A 249 -3.05 -2.70 -5.01
C ASP A 249 -4.54 -2.44 -4.81
N MET A 250 -4.90 -2.13 -3.55
CA MET A 250 -6.28 -1.97 -3.13
C MET A 250 -6.36 -0.96 -1.96
N LEU A 251 -6.36 0.31 -2.30
CA LEU A 251 -6.86 1.38 -1.46
C LEU A 251 -8.13 1.94 -2.09
N ASN A 252 -8.99 2.57 -1.26
CA ASN A 252 -10.33 2.96 -1.71
C ASN A 252 -11.13 1.74 -2.17
N LEU A 253 -11.40 0.87 -1.22
CA LEU A 253 -11.82 -0.53 -1.42
C LEU A 253 -13.10 -0.68 -2.25
N GLU A 254 -14.13 0.12 -1.97
CA GLU A 254 -15.42 -0.04 -2.63
C GLU A 254 -15.36 0.28 -4.14
N PRO A 255 -14.78 1.41 -4.61
CA PRO A 255 -14.55 1.62 -6.03
C PRO A 255 -13.69 0.53 -6.67
N SER A 256 -12.64 0.05 -5.98
CA SER A 256 -11.79 -1.04 -6.47
C SER A 256 -12.55 -2.36 -6.65
N PHE A 257 -13.42 -2.74 -5.74
CA PHE A 257 -14.27 -3.93 -5.90
C PHE A 257 -15.32 -3.76 -7.01
N LYS A 258 -15.94 -2.59 -7.13
CA LYS A 258 -16.85 -2.30 -8.25
C LYS A 258 -16.12 -2.40 -9.59
N HIS A 259 -14.88 -1.93 -9.64
CA HIS A 259 -14.00 -2.05 -10.81
C HIS A 259 -13.65 -3.51 -11.12
N HIS A 260 -13.34 -4.31 -10.10
CA HIS A 260 -13.11 -5.74 -10.23
C HIS A 260 -14.28 -6.44 -10.95
N TRP A 261 -15.51 -6.21 -10.47
CA TRP A 261 -16.71 -6.77 -11.09
C TRP A 261 -16.90 -6.31 -12.51
N LYS A 262 -16.74 -5.01 -12.78
CA LYS A 262 -16.88 -4.43 -14.12
C LYS A 262 -15.91 -5.02 -15.13
N ASN A 263 -14.73 -5.44 -14.69
CA ASN A 263 -13.74 -6.09 -15.54
C ASN A 263 -14.08 -7.55 -15.84
N TYR A 264 -14.51 -8.30 -14.85
CA TYR A 264 -14.61 -9.75 -14.95
C TYR A 264 -16.04 -10.28 -15.06
N GLY A 265 -17.04 -9.58 -14.53
CA GLY A 265 -18.43 -10.06 -14.40
C GLY A 265 -18.61 -11.16 -13.35
N PHE A 266 -17.56 -11.42 -12.58
CA PHE A 266 -17.53 -12.36 -11.45
C PHE A 266 -16.47 -11.94 -10.44
N TRP A 267 -16.53 -12.50 -9.24
CA TRP A 267 -15.48 -12.33 -8.24
C TRP A 267 -14.36 -13.34 -8.50
N ALA A 268 -13.12 -12.88 -8.67
CA ALA A 268 -11.98 -13.76 -8.87
C ALA A 268 -11.84 -14.75 -7.70
N PRO A 269 -11.42 -16.02 -7.94
CA PRO A 269 -11.27 -17.01 -6.88
C PRO A 269 -10.40 -16.56 -5.72
N ALA A 270 -9.44 -15.69 -5.97
CA ALA A 270 -8.56 -15.13 -4.95
C ALA A 270 -9.30 -14.34 -3.85
N VAL A 271 -10.41 -13.65 -4.17
CA VAL A 271 -11.24 -12.93 -3.18
C VAL A 271 -12.37 -13.79 -2.62
N GLY A 272 -12.36 -15.11 -2.90
CA GLY A 272 -13.43 -16.04 -2.57
C GLY A 272 -13.80 -16.09 -1.08
N ASN A 273 -12.85 -15.89 -0.16
CA ASN A 273 -13.12 -15.86 1.28
C ASN A 273 -14.09 -14.72 1.65
N TYR A 274 -13.93 -13.55 1.03
CA TYR A 274 -14.82 -12.41 1.27
C TYR A 274 -16.20 -12.62 0.64
N VAL A 275 -16.23 -13.26 -0.54
CA VAL A 275 -17.48 -13.62 -1.21
C VAL A 275 -18.27 -14.65 -0.39
N SER A 276 -17.62 -15.73 0.08
CA SER A 276 -18.26 -16.78 0.87
C SER A 276 -18.82 -16.27 2.23
N GLU A 277 -18.24 -15.19 2.76
CA GLU A 277 -18.73 -14.53 3.98
C GLU A 277 -19.77 -13.42 3.68
N GLY A 278 -20.22 -13.26 2.43
CA GLY A 278 -21.23 -12.29 2.03
C GLY A 278 -20.78 -10.82 2.15
N ILE A 279 -19.47 -10.55 2.16
CA ILE A 279 -18.95 -9.19 2.37
C ILE A 279 -19.33 -8.25 1.23
N MET A 280 -19.38 -8.75 -0.01
CA MET A 280 -19.68 -7.93 -1.19
C MET A 280 -21.11 -7.38 -1.20
N GLU A 281 -22.01 -7.99 -0.45
CA GLU A 281 -23.42 -7.59 -0.31
C GLU A 281 -23.61 -6.39 0.63
N TRP A 282 -22.57 -6.04 1.40
CA TRP A 282 -22.58 -4.91 2.30
C TRP A 282 -22.10 -3.61 1.67
N MET A 283 -21.48 -3.66 0.49
CA MET A 283 -20.97 -2.46 -0.19
C MET A 283 -22.09 -1.42 -0.38
N GLY A 284 -21.78 -0.15 -0.06
CA GLY A 284 -22.74 0.96 -0.10
C GLY A 284 -23.69 1.03 1.10
N THR A 285 -23.43 0.27 2.16
CA THR A 285 -24.15 0.39 3.42
C THR A 285 -23.37 1.19 4.46
N PRO A 286 -24.04 1.87 5.41
CA PRO A 286 -23.35 2.58 6.51
C PRO A 286 -22.45 1.67 7.35
N GLU A 287 -22.81 0.40 7.49
CA GLU A 287 -22.04 -0.60 8.22
C GLU A 287 -20.71 -0.91 7.49
N PHE A 288 -20.74 -0.97 6.16
CA PHE A 288 -19.54 -1.18 5.37
C PHE A 288 -18.64 0.06 5.39
N ASP A 289 -19.22 1.27 5.30
CA ASP A 289 -18.47 2.52 5.46
C ASP A 289 -17.76 2.55 6.82
N ARG A 290 -18.45 2.14 7.90
CA ARG A 290 -17.84 2.07 9.25
C ARG A 290 -16.72 1.04 9.34
N LEU A 291 -16.84 -0.11 8.68
CA LEU A 291 -15.77 -1.09 8.57
C LEU A 291 -14.52 -0.47 7.92
N LEU A 292 -14.70 0.27 6.83
CA LEU A 292 -13.61 0.93 6.10
C LEU A 292 -12.97 2.04 6.93
N GLU A 293 -13.74 2.86 7.64
CA GLU A 293 -13.22 3.88 8.55
C GLU A 293 -12.25 3.30 9.59
N ILE A 294 -12.51 2.09 10.09
CA ILE A 294 -11.69 1.46 11.12
C ILE A 294 -10.49 0.73 10.54
N THR A 295 -10.62 0.11 9.38
CA THR A 295 -9.63 -0.86 8.92
C THR A 295 -8.90 -0.48 7.63
N GLU A 296 -9.49 0.37 6.79
CA GLU A 296 -8.95 0.65 5.48
C GLU A 296 -7.86 1.72 5.52
N PRO A 297 -6.66 1.47 4.94
CA PRO A 297 -5.59 2.47 4.89
C PRO A 297 -5.99 3.79 4.23
N TYR A 298 -6.92 3.78 3.27
CA TYR A 298 -7.40 4.99 2.61
C TYR A 298 -8.07 5.96 3.60
N SER A 299 -8.66 5.46 4.68
CA SER A 299 -9.24 6.27 5.76
C SER A 299 -8.19 7.00 6.60
N PHE A 300 -6.91 6.64 6.48
CA PHE A 300 -5.79 7.17 7.23
C PHE A 300 -4.79 7.98 6.36
N LEU A 301 -5.20 8.44 5.18
CA LEU A 301 -4.33 9.20 4.27
C LEU A 301 -3.63 10.41 4.91
N PRO A 302 -4.24 11.15 5.87
CA PRO A 302 -3.56 12.26 6.54
C PRO A 302 -2.31 11.86 7.33
N GLU A 303 -2.27 10.63 7.84
CA GLU A 303 -1.18 10.06 8.63
C GLU A 303 -0.09 9.42 7.75
N LEU A 304 -0.35 9.26 6.44
CA LEU A 304 0.47 8.47 5.52
C LEU A 304 1.28 9.34 4.56
N ASP A 305 2.00 10.33 5.07
CA ASP A 305 2.81 11.26 4.27
C ASP A 305 4.29 10.86 4.12
N MET A 306 4.75 9.84 4.87
CA MET A 306 6.11 9.32 4.77
C MET A 306 6.43 8.78 3.35
N PRO A 307 7.73 8.71 2.97
CA PRO A 307 8.17 8.05 1.75
C PRO A 307 7.64 6.62 1.61
N LYS A 308 7.18 6.26 0.42
CA LYS A 308 6.62 4.94 0.15
C LYS A 308 7.00 4.40 -1.22
N LEU A 309 7.28 3.09 -1.27
CA LEU A 309 7.43 2.33 -2.50
C LEU A 309 6.36 1.24 -2.56
N LEU A 310 5.39 1.41 -3.43
CA LEU A 310 4.36 0.41 -3.70
C LEU A 310 4.89 -0.58 -4.74
N ILE A 311 4.88 -1.87 -4.44
CA ILE A 311 5.31 -2.91 -5.38
C ILE A 311 4.12 -3.80 -5.70
N ASN A 312 3.65 -3.77 -6.94
CA ASN A 312 2.48 -4.51 -7.40
C ASN A 312 2.82 -5.42 -8.59
N ALA A 313 2.00 -6.42 -8.86
CA ALA A 313 2.12 -7.28 -10.01
C ALA A 313 1.12 -6.87 -11.10
N ALA A 314 1.58 -6.78 -12.34
CA ALA A 314 0.68 -6.46 -13.47
C ALA A 314 -0.26 -7.61 -13.85
N GLY A 315 -0.02 -8.83 -13.33
CA GLY A 315 -0.85 -10.02 -13.52
C GLY A 315 -1.41 -10.59 -12.22
N ASP A 316 -1.66 -9.75 -11.20
CA ASP A 316 -2.15 -10.16 -9.87
C ASP A 316 -3.51 -10.86 -9.95
N GLN A 317 -3.71 -11.92 -9.16
CA GLN A 317 -4.96 -12.67 -9.11
C GLN A 317 -6.04 -11.99 -8.26
N PHE A 318 -5.65 -11.05 -7.39
CA PHE A 318 -6.55 -10.31 -6.51
C PHE A 318 -6.95 -8.95 -7.07
N PHE A 319 -6.00 -8.25 -7.72
CA PHE A 319 -6.11 -6.84 -8.06
C PHE A 319 -5.95 -6.62 -9.56
N GLN A 320 -6.81 -5.75 -10.14
CA GLN A 320 -6.66 -5.35 -11.52
C GLN A 320 -5.42 -4.46 -11.68
N PRO A 321 -4.72 -4.54 -12.81
CA PRO A 321 -3.48 -3.80 -12.99
C PRO A 321 -3.65 -2.27 -12.97
N ASP A 322 -4.85 -1.78 -13.25
CA ASP A 322 -5.20 -0.37 -13.28
C ASP A 322 -5.88 0.12 -11.97
N SER A 323 -5.79 -0.65 -10.88
CA SER A 323 -6.38 -0.29 -9.57
C SER A 323 -5.77 0.97 -8.94
N TRP A 324 -4.55 1.35 -9.33
CA TRP A 324 -3.88 2.57 -8.87
C TRP A 324 -4.73 3.83 -9.08
N GLU A 325 -5.60 3.87 -10.07
CA GLU A 325 -6.42 5.04 -10.41
C GLU A 325 -7.34 5.49 -9.28
N PHE A 326 -7.70 4.57 -8.36
CA PHE A 326 -8.62 4.84 -7.25
C PHE A 326 -7.96 5.52 -6.04
N TYR A 327 -6.63 5.58 -5.98
CA TYR A 327 -5.97 6.10 -4.77
C TYR A 327 -4.66 6.87 -5.04
N TRP A 328 -3.98 6.65 -6.17
CA TRP A 328 -2.64 7.18 -6.39
C TRP A 328 -2.56 8.70 -6.25
N ASN A 329 -3.53 9.43 -6.80
CA ASN A 329 -3.52 10.89 -6.77
C ASN A 329 -3.78 11.47 -5.37
N ASP A 330 -4.42 10.70 -4.49
CA ASP A 330 -4.76 11.11 -3.12
C ASP A 330 -3.63 10.84 -2.13
N LEU A 331 -2.70 9.93 -2.45
CA LEU A 331 -1.52 9.65 -1.63
C LEU A 331 -0.64 10.90 -1.49
N LYS A 332 -0.30 11.24 -0.25
CA LYS A 332 0.56 12.37 0.09
C LYS A 332 2.04 11.97 0.19
N GLY A 333 2.91 12.97 0.27
CA GLY A 333 4.34 12.79 0.42
C GLY A 333 5.02 12.14 -0.78
N GLU A 334 6.25 11.70 -0.57
CA GLU A 334 7.04 11.00 -1.59
C GLU A 334 6.47 9.61 -1.83
N LYS A 335 6.20 9.31 -3.10
CA LYS A 335 5.60 8.03 -3.51
C LYS A 335 6.19 7.51 -4.81
N HIS A 336 6.50 6.23 -4.80
CA HIS A 336 6.98 5.48 -5.94
C HIS A 336 6.12 4.25 -6.15
N VAL A 337 5.98 3.79 -7.38
CA VAL A 337 5.29 2.54 -7.71
C VAL A 337 6.14 1.71 -8.66
N GLN A 338 6.14 0.41 -8.46
CA GLN A 338 6.66 -0.58 -9.39
C GLN A 338 5.56 -1.60 -9.66
N TYR A 339 5.06 -1.64 -10.89
CA TYR A 339 4.31 -2.78 -11.40
C TYR A 339 5.27 -3.76 -12.06
N VAL A 340 5.18 -5.04 -11.67
CA VAL A 340 6.06 -6.10 -12.17
C VAL A 340 5.32 -6.88 -13.25
N PRO A 341 5.68 -6.73 -14.55
CA PRO A 341 5.07 -7.47 -15.65
C PRO A 341 5.39 -8.97 -15.57
N ASN A 342 4.50 -9.81 -16.10
CA ASN A 342 4.66 -11.26 -16.17
C ASN A 342 4.65 -12.00 -14.83
N PHE A 343 4.32 -11.32 -13.74
CA PHE A 343 4.17 -11.93 -12.42
C PHE A 343 2.74 -11.76 -11.91
N GLY A 344 2.34 -12.67 -11.04
CA GLY A 344 1.11 -12.61 -10.28
C GLY A 344 1.39 -12.20 -8.83
N HIS A 345 0.51 -12.60 -7.92
CA HIS A 345 0.58 -12.23 -6.50
C HIS A 345 1.86 -12.67 -5.79
N ASP A 346 2.57 -13.67 -6.30
CA ASP A 346 3.90 -14.08 -5.82
C ASP A 346 5.00 -13.39 -6.65
N LEU A 347 5.72 -12.48 -6.02
CA LEU A 347 6.86 -11.75 -6.60
C LEU A 347 8.22 -12.29 -6.16
N SER A 348 8.29 -13.44 -5.49
CA SER A 348 9.51 -13.97 -4.89
C SER A 348 10.64 -14.26 -5.89
N GLN A 349 10.32 -14.47 -7.16
CA GLN A 349 11.28 -14.73 -8.24
C GLN A 349 11.48 -13.53 -9.17
N SER A 350 10.98 -12.35 -8.79
CA SER A 350 11.10 -11.12 -9.56
C SER A 350 12.25 -10.23 -9.06
N ASP A 351 12.44 -9.08 -9.69
CA ASP A 351 13.36 -8.04 -9.25
C ASP A 351 12.77 -7.08 -8.19
N ALA A 352 11.57 -7.38 -7.69
CA ALA A 352 10.91 -6.59 -6.66
C ALA A 352 11.73 -6.51 -5.36
N LEU A 353 12.32 -7.62 -4.92
CA LEU A 353 13.09 -7.68 -3.69
C LEU A 353 14.39 -6.86 -3.73
N PRO A 354 15.24 -6.96 -4.78
CA PRO A 354 16.36 -6.04 -4.95
C PRO A 354 15.94 -4.57 -4.92
N ASN A 355 14.84 -4.21 -5.56
CA ASN A 355 14.33 -2.84 -5.57
C ASN A 355 13.88 -2.38 -4.18
N MET A 356 13.19 -3.25 -3.44
CA MET A 356 12.83 -3.01 -2.03
C MET A 356 14.07 -2.70 -1.18
N VAL A 357 15.12 -3.52 -1.27
CA VAL A 357 16.36 -3.33 -0.50
C VAL A 357 17.06 -2.03 -0.90
N SER A 358 17.03 -1.69 -2.18
CA SER A 358 17.60 -0.44 -2.68
C SER A 358 16.85 0.79 -2.14
N PHE A 359 15.52 0.76 -2.18
CA PHE A 359 14.70 1.83 -1.58
C PHE A 359 14.97 1.94 -0.07
N TYR A 360 14.96 0.82 0.65
CA TYR A 360 15.30 0.79 2.08
C TYR A 360 16.67 1.40 2.34
N SER A 361 17.70 0.99 1.60
CA SER A 361 19.06 1.54 1.70
C SER A 361 19.09 3.04 1.46
N SER A 362 18.30 3.55 0.52
CA SER A 362 18.22 5.00 0.27
C SER A 362 17.63 5.76 1.46
N VAL A 363 16.64 5.17 2.14
CA VAL A 363 16.01 5.79 3.33
C VAL A 363 17.00 5.89 4.49
N ILE A 364 17.67 4.78 4.85
CA ILE A 364 18.57 4.76 6.03
C ILE A 364 19.88 5.55 5.81
N ASN A 365 20.33 5.71 4.57
CA ASN A 365 21.52 6.48 4.23
C ASN A 365 21.20 7.91 3.80
N GLU A 366 19.93 8.35 3.91
CA GLU A 366 19.47 9.68 3.50
C GLU A 366 19.85 10.03 2.06
N ILE A 367 19.89 9.01 1.17
CA ILE A 367 20.17 9.20 -0.26
C ILE A 367 18.92 9.79 -0.92
N GLU A 368 19.08 10.92 -1.57
CA GLU A 368 17.99 11.53 -2.34
C GLU A 368 17.57 10.59 -3.47
N ARG A 369 16.28 10.26 -3.52
CA ARG A 369 15.71 9.41 -4.55
C ARG A 369 15.37 10.22 -5.80
N PRO A 370 15.30 9.58 -6.97
CA PRO A 370 15.01 10.25 -8.23
C PRO A 370 13.69 11.02 -8.18
N LYS A 371 13.72 12.25 -8.69
CA LYS A 371 12.51 13.08 -8.89
C LYS A 371 12.03 12.87 -10.32
N TYR A 372 10.75 12.58 -10.44
CA TYR A 372 10.10 12.38 -11.72
C TYR A 372 8.58 12.61 -11.58
N GLN A 373 7.93 12.76 -12.70
CA GLN A 373 6.48 12.80 -12.79
C GLN A 373 6.05 11.92 -13.95
N TRP A 374 4.89 11.32 -13.82
CA TRP A 374 4.24 10.63 -14.92
C TRP A 374 2.75 10.95 -14.95
N SER A 375 2.17 10.90 -16.13
CA SER A 375 0.73 11.03 -16.34
C SER A 375 0.26 10.03 -17.39
N ILE A 376 -1.02 9.67 -17.28
CA ILE A 376 -1.73 8.88 -18.27
C ILE A 376 -2.95 9.66 -18.70
N GLU A 377 -3.00 10.02 -19.99
CA GLU A 377 -4.09 10.78 -20.60
C GLU A 377 -4.66 9.99 -21.78
N GLY A 378 -5.75 9.25 -21.51
CA GLY A 378 -6.36 8.38 -22.52
C GLY A 378 -5.42 7.24 -22.95
N ASP A 379 -4.94 7.30 -24.18
CA ASP A 379 -4.03 6.30 -24.76
C ASP A 379 -2.54 6.67 -24.68
N ARG A 380 -2.20 7.76 -23.98
CA ARG A 380 -0.82 8.28 -23.88
C ARG A 380 -0.29 8.19 -22.45
N ILE A 381 0.92 7.69 -22.31
CA ILE A 381 1.75 7.82 -21.11
C ILE A 381 2.84 8.85 -21.38
N SER A 382 3.01 9.79 -20.46
CA SER A 382 4.16 10.71 -20.41
C SER A 382 4.93 10.47 -19.11
N PHE A 383 6.25 10.43 -19.20
CA PHE A 383 7.15 10.34 -18.03
C PHE A 383 8.24 11.40 -18.18
N GLN A 384 8.36 12.27 -17.18
CA GLN A 384 9.37 13.31 -17.12
C GLN A 384 10.32 13.04 -15.96
N ALA A 385 11.58 12.71 -16.28
CA ALA A 385 12.65 12.64 -15.29
C ALA A 385 13.21 14.02 -15.02
N ASP A 386 13.67 14.28 -13.79
CA ASP A 386 14.41 15.49 -13.46
C ASP A 386 15.78 15.47 -14.17
N SER A 387 16.23 16.64 -14.66
CA SER A 387 17.50 16.78 -15.39
C SER A 387 18.72 16.38 -14.57
N SER A 388 18.65 16.45 -13.24
CA SER A 388 19.72 16.06 -12.32
C SER A 388 19.90 14.56 -12.17
N ASN A 389 18.90 13.75 -12.58
CA ASN A 389 18.93 12.29 -12.43
C ASN A 389 18.24 11.60 -13.62
N GLN A 390 19.00 11.44 -14.70
CA GLN A 390 18.51 10.81 -15.91
C GLN A 390 18.42 9.28 -15.77
N PRO A 391 17.37 8.64 -16.30
CA PRO A 391 17.26 7.19 -16.34
C PRO A 391 18.39 6.54 -17.16
N ILE A 392 18.77 5.33 -16.77
CA ILE A 392 19.68 4.47 -17.53
C ILE A 392 18.96 3.49 -18.47
N SER A 393 17.68 3.24 -18.23
CA SER A 393 16.82 2.43 -19.08
C SER A 393 15.37 2.88 -18.92
N VAL A 394 14.68 3.01 -20.03
CA VAL A 394 13.23 3.25 -20.07
C VAL A 394 12.61 2.26 -21.04
N LYS A 395 11.58 1.56 -20.59
CA LYS A 395 10.87 0.54 -21.38
C LYS A 395 9.38 0.82 -21.37
N ILE A 396 8.75 0.60 -22.51
CA ILE A 396 7.32 0.44 -22.55
C ILE A 396 6.98 -1.06 -22.55
N TRP A 397 6.20 -1.48 -21.58
CA TRP A 397 5.65 -2.83 -21.50
C TRP A 397 4.24 -2.83 -22.03
N THR A 398 3.90 -3.86 -22.82
CA THR A 398 2.58 -4.01 -23.44
C THR A 398 2.08 -5.44 -23.34
N ALA A 399 0.76 -5.58 -23.20
CA ALA A 399 0.07 -6.87 -23.24
C ALA A 399 -1.22 -6.73 -24.07
N TYR A 400 -1.59 -7.76 -24.82
CA TYR A 400 -2.81 -7.77 -25.62
C TYR A 400 -3.63 -9.02 -25.34
N ASN A 401 -4.84 -8.83 -24.83
CA ASN A 401 -5.83 -9.90 -24.66
C ASN A 401 -6.96 -9.71 -25.68
N GLU A 402 -7.08 -10.64 -26.62
CA GLU A 402 -8.00 -10.54 -27.76
C GLU A 402 -9.47 -10.58 -27.36
N SER A 403 -9.81 -11.08 -26.17
CA SER A 403 -11.18 -11.42 -25.82
C SER A 403 -11.69 -10.79 -24.53
N THR A 404 -10.86 -10.62 -23.52
CA THR A 404 -11.30 -10.20 -22.19
C THR A 404 -10.36 -9.15 -21.57
N ARG A 405 -10.90 -8.34 -20.64
CA ARG A 405 -10.13 -7.36 -19.84
C ARG A 405 -9.47 -8.04 -18.62
N ASP A 406 -9.01 -9.28 -18.79
CA ASP A 406 -8.42 -10.11 -17.74
C ASP A 406 -6.93 -10.36 -18.03
N PHE A 407 -6.06 -9.73 -17.26
CA PHE A 407 -4.61 -9.83 -17.38
C PHE A 407 -3.97 -10.64 -16.25
N ARG A 408 -4.77 -11.33 -15.43
CA ARG A 408 -4.25 -12.21 -14.38
C ARG A 408 -3.34 -13.29 -14.99
N VAL A 409 -2.16 -13.49 -14.39
CA VAL A 409 -1.12 -14.34 -14.97
C VAL A 409 -1.55 -15.81 -15.11
N ASP A 410 -2.42 -16.30 -14.24
CA ASP A 410 -2.99 -17.66 -14.30
C ASP A 410 -4.05 -17.85 -15.40
N VAL A 411 -4.58 -16.77 -15.96
CA VAL A 411 -5.54 -16.76 -17.08
C VAL A 411 -4.89 -16.32 -18.38
N PHE A 412 -4.22 -15.19 -18.35
CA PHE A 412 -3.59 -14.55 -19.52
C PHE A 412 -2.18 -15.12 -19.82
N GLY A 413 -1.48 -15.62 -18.80
CA GLY A 413 -0.09 -16.05 -18.91
C GLY A 413 0.92 -14.89 -18.84
N PRO A 414 2.22 -15.21 -18.85
CA PRO A 414 3.29 -14.20 -18.80
C PRO A 414 3.55 -13.62 -20.20
N ASN A 415 2.58 -12.94 -20.77
CA ASN A 415 2.56 -12.48 -22.17
C ASN A 415 2.81 -10.98 -22.34
N TRP A 416 3.34 -10.30 -21.31
CA TRP A 416 3.80 -8.94 -21.44
C TRP A 416 5.14 -8.92 -22.19
N THR A 417 5.28 -7.98 -23.12
CA THR A 417 6.51 -7.74 -23.90
C THR A 417 6.94 -6.30 -23.74
N SER A 418 8.24 -6.03 -23.88
CA SER A 418 8.76 -4.67 -23.76
C SER A 418 9.63 -4.25 -24.94
N ILE A 419 9.70 -2.96 -25.15
CA ILE A 419 10.65 -2.31 -26.05
C ILE A 419 11.35 -1.19 -25.29
N GLU A 420 12.64 -0.94 -25.61
CA GLU A 420 13.39 0.20 -25.09
C GLU A 420 12.88 1.49 -25.72
N MET A 421 12.88 2.55 -24.90
CA MET A 421 12.47 3.89 -25.31
C MET A 421 13.68 4.82 -25.30
N GLU A 422 13.76 5.70 -26.29
CA GLU A 422 14.72 6.79 -26.30
C GLU A 422 14.07 8.09 -25.80
N SER A 423 14.87 8.92 -25.13
CA SER A 423 14.40 10.25 -24.70
C SER A 423 14.07 11.11 -25.91
N GLN A 424 12.94 11.82 -25.84
CA GLN A 424 12.57 12.78 -26.90
C GLN A 424 13.26 14.12 -26.68
N GLU A 425 13.22 14.66 -25.46
CA GLU A 425 13.89 15.89 -25.04
C GLU A 425 14.17 15.83 -23.52
N ASP A 426 15.34 16.22 -23.07
CA ASP A 426 15.70 16.48 -21.66
C ASP A 426 15.00 15.62 -20.58
N GLY A 427 14.96 14.29 -20.80
CA GLY A 427 14.34 13.36 -19.85
C GLY A 427 12.85 13.16 -20.02
N LEU A 428 12.25 13.66 -21.11
CA LEU A 428 10.86 13.37 -21.47
C LEU A 428 10.78 12.08 -22.30
N TYR A 429 9.89 11.20 -21.89
CA TYR A 429 9.53 9.97 -22.59
C TYR A 429 8.02 9.93 -22.76
N GLU A 430 7.56 9.79 -23.99
CA GLU A 430 6.14 9.67 -24.30
C GLU A 430 5.88 8.43 -25.15
N TYR A 431 4.81 7.77 -24.87
CA TYR A 431 4.33 6.65 -25.66
C TYR A 431 2.81 6.75 -25.84
N GLN A 432 2.38 6.59 -27.09
CA GLN A 432 0.97 6.54 -27.44
C GLN A 432 0.60 5.14 -27.93
N MET A 433 -0.34 4.50 -27.24
CA MET A 433 -0.85 3.18 -27.59
C MET A 433 -1.95 3.30 -28.65
N GLU A 434 -1.84 2.53 -29.71
CA GLU A 434 -2.94 2.37 -30.64
C GLU A 434 -4.10 1.61 -30.00
N GLN A 435 -5.30 2.16 -30.14
CA GLN A 435 -6.53 1.49 -29.70
C GLN A 435 -6.65 0.11 -30.39
N PRO A 436 -6.98 -0.96 -29.67
CA PRO A 436 -7.20 -2.24 -30.28
C PRO A 436 -8.52 -2.22 -31.07
N GLU A 437 -8.57 -2.92 -32.22
CA GLU A 437 -9.83 -3.11 -32.97
C GLU A 437 -10.79 -4.02 -32.22
N THR A 438 -10.26 -5.00 -31.49
CA THR A 438 -10.98 -5.94 -30.62
C THR A 438 -10.16 -6.20 -29.36
N GLY A 439 -10.82 -6.73 -28.33
CA GLY A 439 -10.13 -7.06 -27.07
C GLY A 439 -9.58 -5.85 -26.31
N TYR A 440 -8.53 -6.07 -25.54
CA TYR A 440 -7.95 -5.10 -24.62
C TYR A 440 -6.43 -5.09 -24.69
N LYS A 441 -5.84 -3.90 -24.65
CA LYS A 441 -4.40 -3.69 -24.52
C LYS A 441 -4.09 -3.05 -23.17
N ALA A 442 -3.14 -3.64 -22.44
CA ALA A 442 -2.59 -3.07 -21.22
C ALA A 442 -1.16 -2.58 -21.49
N PHE A 443 -0.76 -1.45 -20.89
CA PHE A 443 0.58 -0.92 -21.05
C PHE A 443 1.02 -0.08 -19.85
N LEU A 444 2.33 -0.03 -19.63
CA LEU A 444 2.98 0.77 -18.60
C LEU A 444 4.38 1.18 -19.05
N MET A 445 4.93 2.23 -18.46
CA MET A 445 6.32 2.64 -18.65
C MET A 445 7.16 2.25 -17.44
N GLU A 446 8.23 1.47 -17.64
CA GLU A 446 9.21 1.09 -16.63
C GLU A 446 10.45 1.95 -16.79
N VAL A 447 10.95 2.50 -15.68
CA VAL A 447 12.08 3.42 -15.66
C VAL A 447 13.08 2.98 -14.59
N THR A 448 14.34 2.84 -14.97
CA THR A 448 15.42 2.47 -14.05
C THR A 448 16.40 3.63 -13.92
N PHE A 449 16.65 4.04 -12.70
CA PHE A 449 17.64 5.03 -12.31
C PHE A 449 18.87 4.34 -11.73
N ALA A 450 20.06 4.83 -12.12
CA ALA A 450 21.31 4.42 -11.51
C ALA A 450 21.61 5.24 -10.25
N GLY A 451 22.60 4.80 -9.47
CA GLY A 451 23.06 5.55 -8.28
C GLY A 451 23.60 4.62 -7.21
N GLN A 452 23.85 5.18 -6.03
CA GLN A 452 24.28 4.40 -4.86
C GLN A 452 23.15 3.47 -4.39
N ALA A 453 21.88 3.89 -4.59
CA ALA A 453 20.69 3.10 -4.39
C ALA A 453 19.87 3.12 -5.70
N PRO A 454 20.16 2.23 -6.67
CA PRO A 454 19.43 2.16 -7.92
C PRO A 454 17.93 1.95 -7.66
N LEU A 455 17.08 2.67 -8.38
CA LEU A 455 15.63 2.56 -8.18
C LEU A 455 14.93 2.26 -9.50
N LYS A 456 14.09 1.24 -9.50
CA LYS A 456 13.17 0.91 -10.57
C LYS A 456 11.78 1.38 -10.19
N VAL A 457 11.15 2.16 -11.07
CA VAL A 457 9.78 2.64 -10.91
C VAL A 457 9.00 2.43 -12.19
N THR A 458 7.68 2.51 -12.10
CA THR A 458 6.82 2.48 -13.28
C THR A 458 5.81 3.63 -13.25
N SER A 459 5.16 3.87 -14.37
CA SER A 459 3.84 4.51 -14.36
C SER A 459 2.81 3.57 -13.73
N GLY A 460 1.58 4.04 -13.54
CA GLY A 460 0.43 3.16 -13.44
C GLY A 460 0.25 2.35 -14.73
N VAL A 461 -0.53 1.27 -14.66
CA VAL A 461 -0.95 0.50 -15.84
C VAL A 461 -2.19 1.15 -16.44
N GLU A 462 -2.21 1.32 -17.74
CA GLU A 462 -3.40 1.71 -18.50
C GLU A 462 -3.96 0.52 -19.27
N VAL A 463 -5.28 0.41 -19.35
CA VAL A 463 -5.97 -0.64 -20.11
C VAL A 463 -6.98 -0.03 -21.08
N LEU A 464 -6.76 -0.26 -22.37
CA LEU A 464 -7.61 0.23 -23.47
C LEU A 464 -8.41 -0.88 -24.17
N PRO A 465 -9.62 -0.57 -24.63
CA PRO A 465 -10.35 0.67 -24.38
C PRO A 465 -10.77 0.80 -22.92
N ARG A 466 -11.00 2.03 -22.44
CA ARG A 466 -11.54 2.31 -21.10
C ARG A 466 -13.03 1.98 -20.99
N THR A 467 -13.43 0.89 -21.62
CA THR A 467 -14.80 0.37 -21.54
C THR A 467 -14.80 -0.91 -20.73
N TYR A 468 -15.85 -1.09 -19.96
CA TYR A 468 -15.98 -2.27 -19.11
C TYR A 468 -16.99 -3.23 -19.72
N PRO A 469 -16.68 -4.54 -19.77
CA PRO A 469 -17.57 -5.53 -20.37
C PRO A 469 -18.84 -5.79 -19.55
N PHE A 470 -18.82 -5.47 -18.23
CA PHE A 470 -19.91 -5.76 -17.31
C PHE A 470 -20.35 -4.53 -16.54
N GLU A 471 -21.64 -4.45 -16.23
CA GLU A 471 -22.18 -3.46 -15.29
C GLU A 471 -22.15 -4.03 -13.88
N TYR A 472 -21.77 -3.19 -12.91
CA TYR A 472 -21.89 -3.55 -11.51
C TYR A 472 -23.30 -3.29 -11.02
N THR A 473 -23.92 -4.31 -10.46
CA THR A 473 -25.17 -4.20 -9.70
C THR A 473 -24.89 -4.66 -8.28
N THR A 474 -25.29 -3.88 -7.28
CA THR A 474 -25.15 -4.31 -5.88
C THR A 474 -25.89 -5.63 -5.69
N PRO A 475 -25.24 -6.69 -5.18
CA PRO A 475 -25.90 -7.94 -4.89
C PRO A 475 -27.06 -7.71 -3.90
N GLU A 476 -28.20 -8.37 -4.11
CA GLU A 476 -29.27 -8.34 -3.13
C GLU A 476 -28.82 -9.10 -1.87
N ARG A 477 -28.85 -8.40 -0.73
CA ARG A 477 -28.58 -9.02 0.57
C ARG A 477 -29.76 -9.93 0.91
N GLU A 478 -29.53 -11.23 1.04
CA GLU A 478 -30.53 -12.12 1.61
C GLU A 478 -30.84 -11.65 3.04
N ALA A 479 -32.06 -11.18 3.26
CA ALA A 479 -32.51 -10.80 4.60
C ALA A 479 -32.35 -12.04 5.50
N ASN A 480 -31.45 -11.96 6.50
CA ASN A 480 -31.24 -13.05 7.43
C ASN A 480 -32.56 -13.52 7.99
N ALA A 481 -32.99 -14.72 7.62
CA ALA A 481 -34.22 -15.38 8.07
C ALA A 481 -34.13 -15.84 9.54
N ASN A 482 -33.22 -15.29 10.34
CA ASN A 482 -32.98 -15.65 11.73
C ASN A 482 -32.93 -14.43 12.67
N SER A 483 -34.02 -13.65 12.70
CA SER A 483 -34.35 -12.81 13.83
C SER A 483 -35.62 -13.41 14.49
N ASN A 484 -35.44 -14.48 15.24
CA ASN A 484 -36.37 -14.93 16.28
C ASN A 484 -35.58 -15.45 17.48
#